data_af27262fbb271d0aa365ed0ae64a4a9d
#
_entry.id   af27262fbb271d0aa365ed0ae64a4a9d
#
_cell.length_a   1.000
_cell.length_b   1.000
_cell.length_c   1.000
_cell.angle_alpha   90.00
_cell.angle_beta   90.00
_cell.angle_gamma   90.00
#
_symmetry.space_group_name_H-M   'P 1'
#
loop_
_entity.id
_entity.type
_entity.pdbx_description
1 polymer ?
#
loop_
_entity_poly.entity_id
_entity_poly.type
_entity_poly.pdbx_seq_one_letter_code
_entity_poly.pdbx_strand_id
1 'polypeptide(L)'
;MPPIEQGSSFASSLKERLLALIPVRKRFDPSTISDPIAQQIAWTPAKPGGASFRTHKLVEIDANRLEFKPTVGARLFYLVFIVAGTIAVVAFATKNMASLLTSFSFSNILPIFFGFIFVAAGGFMWYFGTAPIVFDKYKECFWKGRKGPDEVANTNELKNFASLPDIYALQIISELCTAKDSSYYSYELNLVLTNGRRINVVDHGNIKCLRVDAQTLSQFLGKPLWDAVL
;
A
#
# COMPACT_ATOMS: atom_id res chain seq x y z
N MET A 1 -39.89 37.12 -4.28
CA MET A 1 -39.29 35.82 -4.57
C MET A 1 -38.42 35.43 -3.37
N PRO A 2 -38.72 34.40 -2.61
CA PRO A 2 -37.81 33.89 -1.58
C PRO A 2 -36.76 32.97 -2.20
N PRO A 3 -35.53 32.88 -1.64
CA PRO A 3 -34.44 32.14 -2.21
C PRO A 3 -34.57 30.64 -2.00
N ILE A 4 -34.01 29.90 -2.99
CA ILE A 4 -33.96 28.44 -3.06
C ILE A 4 -32.88 27.90 -2.09
N GLU A 5 -33.22 27.69 -0.81
CA GLU A 5 -32.30 27.11 0.20
C GLU A 5 -32.58 25.64 0.53
N GLN A 6 -33.52 24.98 -0.15
CA GLN A 6 -33.93 23.60 0.22
C GLN A 6 -33.03 22.48 -0.32
N GLY A 7 -32.13 22.74 -1.26
CA GLY A 7 -31.28 21.70 -1.87
C GLY A 7 -30.08 21.26 -1.01
N SER A 8 -29.53 22.14 -0.20
CA SER A 8 -28.33 21.84 0.61
C SER A 8 -28.65 20.98 1.85
N SER A 9 -29.83 21.17 2.45
CA SER A 9 -30.26 20.44 3.64
C SER A 9 -30.57 18.97 3.34
N PHE A 10 -31.17 18.66 2.18
CA PHE A 10 -31.47 17.28 1.80
C PHE A 10 -30.22 16.48 1.48
N ALA A 11 -29.26 17.06 0.75
CA ALA A 11 -28.00 16.43 0.42
C ALA A 11 -27.14 16.15 1.67
N SER A 12 -27.10 17.07 2.63
CA SER A 12 -26.39 16.88 3.90
C SER A 12 -27.04 15.79 4.74
N SER A 13 -28.37 15.77 4.85
CA SER A 13 -29.12 14.73 5.57
C SER A 13 -28.95 13.34 4.93
N LEU A 14 -28.91 13.25 3.60
CA LEU A 14 -28.67 11.99 2.90
C LEU A 14 -27.26 11.47 3.12
N LYS A 15 -26.27 12.37 3.11
CA LYS A 15 -24.88 12.05 3.38
C LYS A 15 -24.68 11.56 4.83
N GLU A 16 -25.31 12.19 5.80
CA GLU A 16 -25.29 11.73 7.20
C GLU A 16 -25.96 10.37 7.38
N ARG A 17 -27.09 10.12 6.72
CA ARG A 17 -27.76 8.81 6.73
C ARG A 17 -26.93 7.72 6.06
N LEU A 18 -26.26 8.02 4.96
CA LEU A 18 -25.33 7.09 4.29
C LEU A 18 -24.08 6.82 5.14
N LEU A 19 -23.54 7.82 5.82
CA LEU A 19 -22.42 7.66 6.75
C LEU A 19 -22.81 6.83 7.98
N ALA A 20 -24.06 6.96 8.47
CA ALA A 20 -24.58 6.15 9.57
C ALA A 20 -24.83 4.67 9.20
N LEU A 21 -24.93 4.34 7.91
CA LEU A 21 -25.06 2.97 7.39
C LEU A 21 -23.71 2.27 7.22
N ILE A 22 -22.60 3.01 7.24
CA ILE A 22 -21.27 2.42 7.26
C ILE A 22 -21.07 1.82 8.66
N PRO A 23 -20.92 0.51 8.82
CA PRO A 23 -20.65 -0.07 10.13
C PRO A 23 -19.33 0.53 10.64
N VAL A 24 -19.44 1.45 11.60
CA VAL A 24 -18.27 1.96 12.33
C VAL A 24 -17.68 0.76 13.05
N ARG A 25 -16.62 0.18 12.52
CA ARG A 25 -15.89 -0.87 13.24
C ARG A 25 -15.52 -0.32 14.60
N LYS A 26 -15.88 -1.10 15.62
CA LYS A 26 -15.54 -0.77 17.01
C LYS A 26 -14.04 -0.44 17.05
N ARG A 27 -13.72 0.73 17.61
CA ARG A 27 -12.33 1.16 17.75
C ARG A 27 -11.61 0.13 18.60
N PHE A 28 -10.47 -0.36 18.12
CA PHE A 28 -9.67 -1.31 18.88
C PHE A 28 -9.22 -0.66 20.20
N ASP A 29 -9.38 -1.41 21.29
CA ASP A 29 -8.93 -0.99 22.61
C ASP A 29 -7.57 -1.63 22.94
N PRO A 30 -6.47 -0.87 22.96
CA PRO A 30 -5.14 -1.40 23.26
C PRO A 30 -5.01 -2.03 24.65
N SER A 31 -5.90 -1.69 25.60
CA SER A 31 -5.87 -2.25 26.95
C SER A 31 -6.19 -3.75 26.99
N THR A 32 -6.81 -4.28 25.91
CA THR A 32 -7.03 -5.73 25.73
C THR A 32 -5.74 -6.53 25.54
N ILE A 33 -4.65 -5.85 25.18
CA ILE A 33 -3.31 -6.44 25.11
C ILE A 33 -2.57 -6.12 26.40
N SER A 34 -2.26 -7.13 27.18
CA SER A 34 -1.51 -6.98 28.44
C SER A 34 -0.01 -6.76 28.18
N ASP A 35 0.32 -5.74 27.37
CA ASP A 35 1.69 -5.41 26.99
C ASP A 35 1.92 -3.89 27.05
N PRO A 36 2.95 -3.43 27.78
CA PRO A 36 3.21 -1.99 27.97
C PRO A 36 3.50 -1.25 26.66
N ILE A 37 4.19 -1.87 25.71
CA ILE A 37 4.50 -1.24 24.41
C ILE A 37 3.23 -1.14 23.56
N ALA A 38 2.37 -2.15 23.59
CA ALA A 38 1.08 -2.12 22.89
C ALA A 38 0.20 -0.95 23.33
N GLN A 39 0.27 -0.56 24.59
CA GLN A 39 -0.50 0.57 25.14
C GLN A 39 0.09 1.94 24.81
N GLN A 40 1.38 2.00 24.48
CA GLN A 40 2.10 3.25 24.19
C GLN A 40 2.15 3.60 22.70
N ILE A 41 2.02 2.60 21.82
CA ILE A 41 2.09 2.82 20.37
C ILE A 41 0.75 3.29 19.80
N ALA A 42 0.81 3.92 18.62
CA ALA A 42 -0.39 4.29 17.89
C ALA A 42 -1.04 3.07 17.21
N TRP A 43 -2.38 3.05 17.19
CA TRP A 43 -3.21 2.05 16.51
C TRP A 43 -3.96 2.65 15.30
N THR A 44 -3.35 3.66 14.71
CA THR A 44 -3.75 4.29 13.44
C THR A 44 -2.76 3.87 12.35
N PRO A 45 -3.13 3.95 11.06
CA PRO A 45 -2.22 3.63 9.95
C PRO A 45 -0.86 4.32 10.09
N ALA A 46 0.22 3.55 9.90
CA ALA A 46 1.58 4.11 9.85
C ALA A 46 1.83 4.75 8.48
N LYS A 47 1.14 4.24 7.44
CA LYS A 47 1.17 4.78 6.08
C LYS A 47 -0.26 4.95 5.57
N PRO A 48 -0.80 6.18 5.49
CA PRO A 48 -2.15 6.43 5.01
C PRO A 48 -2.35 5.97 3.56
N GLY A 49 -3.55 5.42 3.28
CA GLY A 49 -3.97 5.02 1.94
C GLY A 49 -3.37 3.69 1.49
N GLY A 50 -4.10 2.62 1.67
CA GLY A 50 -3.70 1.28 1.25
C GLY A 50 -4.49 0.79 0.02
N ALA A 51 -4.16 -0.41 -0.48
CA ALA A 51 -4.82 -1.01 -1.62
C ALA A 51 -6.12 -1.73 -1.22
N SER A 52 -7.12 -1.73 -2.12
CA SER A 52 -8.37 -2.49 -1.96
C SER A 52 -8.23 -3.97 -2.33
N PHE A 53 -7.10 -4.39 -2.87
CA PHE A 53 -6.83 -5.76 -3.31
C PHE A 53 -5.53 -6.30 -2.70
N ARG A 54 -5.27 -7.60 -2.85
CA ARG A 54 -4.05 -8.22 -2.35
C ARG A 54 -2.85 -7.82 -3.20
N THR A 55 -1.98 -6.97 -2.68
CA THR A 55 -0.78 -6.48 -3.39
C THR A 55 0.38 -7.47 -3.32
N HIS A 56 0.60 -8.08 -2.16
CA HIS A 56 1.71 -8.97 -1.88
C HIS A 56 1.23 -10.30 -1.27
N LYS A 57 2.10 -11.29 -1.31
CA LYS A 57 1.98 -12.57 -0.59
C LYS A 57 3.32 -12.90 0.04
N LEU A 58 3.30 -13.49 1.24
CA LEU A 58 4.49 -14.03 1.87
C LEU A 58 4.90 -15.32 1.15
N VAL A 59 6.19 -15.47 0.90
CA VAL A 59 6.79 -16.63 0.24
C VAL A 59 8.01 -17.04 1.05
N GLU A 60 8.08 -18.30 1.41
CA GLU A 60 9.28 -18.91 1.98
C GLU A 60 10.28 -19.16 0.84
N ILE A 61 11.47 -18.59 0.97
CA ILE A 61 12.57 -18.78 0.03
C ILE A 61 13.42 -19.97 0.49
N ASP A 62 13.72 -19.98 1.79
CA ASP A 62 14.37 -21.07 2.51
C ASP A 62 14.04 -20.97 4.01
N ALA A 63 14.58 -21.89 4.83
CA ALA A 63 14.33 -21.95 6.26
C ALA A 63 14.72 -20.67 7.04
N ASN A 64 15.57 -19.82 6.47
CA ASN A 64 16.08 -18.61 7.10
C ASN A 64 15.63 -17.32 6.41
N ARG A 65 14.85 -17.42 5.32
CA ARG A 65 14.46 -16.25 4.53
C ARG A 65 13.00 -16.30 4.07
N LEU A 66 12.24 -15.28 4.47
CA LEU A 66 10.90 -15.00 3.99
C LEU A 66 10.88 -13.70 3.18
N GLU A 67 10.08 -13.67 2.12
CA GLU A 67 9.90 -12.47 1.31
C GLU A 67 8.41 -12.21 1.02
N PHE A 68 7.97 -10.96 1.13
CA PHE A 68 6.72 -10.55 0.52
C PHE A 68 6.97 -10.24 -0.96
N LYS A 69 6.38 -11.05 -1.83
CA LYS A 69 6.43 -10.88 -3.29
C LYS A 69 5.13 -10.31 -3.82
N PRO A 70 5.17 -9.41 -4.81
CA PRO A 70 3.96 -8.89 -5.43
C PRO A 70 3.16 -10.02 -6.06
N THR A 71 1.83 -9.98 -5.91
CA THR A 71 0.92 -10.94 -6.52
C THR A 71 0.90 -10.79 -8.04
N VAL A 72 0.44 -11.84 -8.75
CA VAL A 72 0.23 -11.76 -10.19
C VAL A 72 -0.77 -10.65 -10.52
N GLY A 73 -1.85 -10.52 -9.73
CA GLY A 73 -2.86 -9.45 -9.91
C GLY A 73 -2.26 -8.05 -9.80
N ALA A 74 -1.37 -7.81 -8.83
CA ALA A 74 -0.69 -6.53 -8.69
C ALA A 74 0.22 -6.23 -9.91
N ARG A 75 0.99 -7.22 -10.37
CA ARG A 75 1.83 -7.06 -11.56
C ARG A 75 1.02 -6.79 -12.82
N LEU A 76 -0.08 -7.52 -13.02
CA LEU A 76 -0.98 -7.29 -14.16
C LEU A 76 -1.61 -5.90 -14.09
N PHE A 77 -2.02 -5.44 -12.91
CA PHE A 77 -2.55 -4.10 -12.73
C PHE A 77 -1.55 -3.02 -13.18
N TYR A 78 -0.28 -3.13 -12.76
CA TYR A 78 0.76 -2.18 -13.18
C TYR A 78 1.03 -2.25 -14.69
N LEU A 79 1.00 -3.47 -15.24
CA LEU A 79 1.25 -3.72 -16.67
C LEU A 79 0.16 -3.10 -17.55
N VAL A 80 -1.10 -3.11 -17.11
CA VAL A 80 -2.22 -2.49 -17.85
C VAL A 80 -1.95 -1.00 -18.13
N PHE A 81 -1.43 -0.26 -17.15
CA PHE A 81 -1.07 1.15 -17.35
C PHE A 81 0.05 1.33 -18.37
N ILE A 82 1.10 0.49 -18.29
CA ILE A 82 2.24 0.55 -19.23
C ILE A 82 1.75 0.23 -20.65
N VAL A 83 1.00 -0.85 -20.82
CA VAL A 83 0.51 -1.30 -22.14
C VAL A 83 -0.47 -0.31 -22.74
N ALA A 84 -1.48 0.11 -21.98
CA ALA A 84 -2.46 1.08 -22.45
C ALA A 84 -1.81 2.42 -22.85
N GLY A 85 -0.90 2.91 -22.02
CA GLY A 85 -0.14 4.12 -22.33
C GLY A 85 0.73 3.96 -23.59
N THR A 86 1.42 2.84 -23.73
CA THR A 86 2.24 2.56 -24.93
C THR A 86 1.39 2.47 -26.20
N ILE A 87 0.26 1.77 -26.15
CA ILE A 87 -0.68 1.69 -27.28
C ILE A 87 -1.17 3.10 -27.65
N ALA A 88 -1.55 3.92 -26.67
CA ALA A 88 -1.99 5.30 -26.92
C ALA A 88 -0.87 6.12 -27.60
N VAL A 89 0.36 6.09 -27.07
CA VAL A 89 1.49 6.80 -27.69
C VAL A 89 1.72 6.36 -29.14
N VAL A 90 1.79 5.05 -29.39
CA VAL A 90 2.05 4.50 -30.74
C VAL A 90 0.91 4.83 -31.69
N ALA A 91 -0.33 4.61 -31.30
CA ALA A 91 -1.50 4.85 -32.16
C ALA A 91 -1.63 6.33 -32.57
N PHE A 92 -1.41 7.26 -31.62
CA PHE A 92 -1.49 8.68 -31.91
C PHE A 92 -0.26 9.18 -32.68
N ALA A 93 0.94 8.69 -32.38
CA ALA A 93 2.14 9.05 -33.13
C ALA A 93 2.04 8.60 -34.61
N THR A 94 1.60 7.36 -34.87
CA THR A 94 1.47 6.85 -36.25
C THR A 94 0.39 7.58 -37.04
N LYS A 95 -0.79 7.85 -36.41
CA LYS A 95 -1.88 8.57 -37.09
C LYS A 95 -1.53 10.00 -37.44
N ASN A 96 -0.73 10.66 -36.62
CA ASN A 96 -0.41 12.09 -36.77
C ASN A 96 1.01 12.34 -37.24
N MET A 97 1.75 11.32 -37.72
CA MET A 97 3.15 11.44 -38.12
C MET A 97 3.38 12.60 -39.11
N ALA A 98 2.55 12.69 -40.17
CA ALA A 98 2.66 13.75 -41.17
C ALA A 98 2.42 15.15 -40.57
N SER A 99 1.39 15.28 -39.72
CA SER A 99 1.07 16.58 -39.08
C SER A 99 2.09 16.97 -38.01
N LEU A 100 2.68 16.02 -37.31
CA LEU A 100 3.77 16.27 -36.34
C LEU A 100 5.04 16.82 -37.01
N LEU A 101 5.28 16.39 -38.27
CA LEU A 101 6.45 16.83 -39.06
C LEU A 101 6.23 18.18 -39.75
N THR A 102 4.98 18.52 -40.07
CA THR A 102 4.64 19.72 -40.86
C THR A 102 4.08 20.90 -40.05
N SER A 103 3.41 20.61 -38.94
CA SER A 103 2.79 21.65 -38.10
C SER A 103 2.76 21.23 -36.63
N PHE A 104 3.40 22.01 -35.78
CA PHE A 104 3.29 21.86 -34.35
C PHE A 104 1.89 22.30 -33.90
N SER A 105 1.04 21.33 -33.53
CA SER A 105 -0.28 21.61 -32.94
C SER A 105 -0.41 20.95 -31.58
N PHE A 106 -0.83 21.71 -30.60
CA PHE A 106 -1.04 21.21 -29.22
C PHE A 106 -2.07 20.06 -29.18
N SER A 107 -3.09 20.10 -30.04
CA SER A 107 -4.11 19.05 -30.17
C SER A 107 -3.52 17.69 -30.60
N ASN A 108 -2.42 17.69 -31.38
CA ASN A 108 -1.78 16.47 -31.86
C ASN A 108 -0.82 15.87 -30.82
N ILE A 109 -0.30 16.69 -29.92
CA ILE A 109 0.70 16.26 -28.91
C ILE A 109 0.03 15.84 -27.61
N LEU A 110 -1.10 16.45 -27.25
CA LEU A 110 -1.80 16.21 -25.99
C LEU A 110 -2.12 14.70 -25.73
N PRO A 111 -2.66 13.92 -26.68
CA PRO A 111 -2.91 12.50 -26.48
C PRO A 111 -1.63 11.67 -26.28
N ILE A 112 -0.54 12.03 -26.97
CA ILE A 112 0.77 11.39 -26.82
C ILE A 112 1.31 11.67 -25.42
N PHE A 113 1.19 12.89 -24.94
CA PHE A 113 1.59 13.26 -23.59
C PHE A 113 0.81 12.50 -22.51
N PHE A 114 -0.51 12.34 -22.67
CA PHE A 114 -1.32 11.50 -21.77
C PHE A 114 -0.86 10.05 -21.78
N GLY A 115 -0.54 9.49 -22.95
CA GLY A 115 -0.01 8.15 -23.06
C GLY A 115 1.30 7.98 -22.27
N PHE A 116 2.21 8.96 -22.35
CA PHE A 116 3.44 8.98 -21.55
C PHE A 116 3.17 9.05 -20.04
N ILE A 117 2.17 9.81 -19.59
CA ILE A 117 1.77 9.85 -18.18
C ILE A 117 1.36 8.45 -17.70
N PHE A 118 0.57 7.71 -18.49
CA PHE A 118 0.18 6.35 -18.16
C PHE A 118 1.37 5.40 -18.09
N VAL A 119 2.29 5.45 -19.05
CA VAL A 119 3.52 4.66 -19.03
C VAL A 119 4.36 5.00 -17.80
N ALA A 120 4.55 6.27 -17.50
CA ALA A 120 5.30 6.72 -16.35
C ALA A 120 4.64 6.28 -15.02
N ALA A 121 3.32 6.41 -14.90
CA ALA A 121 2.56 5.95 -13.73
C ALA A 121 2.68 4.43 -13.55
N GLY A 122 2.48 3.66 -14.63
CA GLY A 122 2.64 2.20 -14.60
C GLY A 122 4.06 1.78 -14.25
N GLY A 123 5.08 2.42 -14.83
CA GLY A 123 6.50 2.19 -14.53
C GLY A 123 6.84 2.52 -13.08
N PHE A 124 6.33 3.63 -12.55
CA PHE A 124 6.49 4.02 -11.16
C PHE A 124 5.85 2.97 -10.21
N MET A 125 4.59 2.60 -10.48
CA MET A 125 3.91 1.55 -9.70
C MET A 125 4.66 0.22 -9.77
N TRP A 126 5.15 -0.17 -10.94
CA TRP A 126 5.96 -1.37 -11.11
C TRP A 126 7.25 -1.30 -10.29
N TYR A 127 7.99 -0.19 -10.42
CA TYR A 127 9.27 -0.02 -9.73
C TYR A 127 9.12 -0.09 -8.21
N PHE A 128 8.16 0.64 -7.62
CA PHE A 128 7.96 0.66 -6.17
C PHE A 128 7.15 -0.54 -5.67
N GLY A 129 6.14 -0.98 -6.43
CA GLY A 129 5.28 -2.09 -6.04
C GLY A 129 5.91 -3.48 -6.18
N THR A 130 7.05 -3.60 -6.86
CA THR A 130 7.82 -4.86 -6.96
C THR A 130 9.13 -4.81 -6.16
N ALA A 131 9.34 -3.78 -5.36
CA ALA A 131 10.51 -3.70 -4.50
C ALA A 131 10.51 -4.86 -3.48
N PRO A 132 11.66 -5.50 -3.25
CA PRO A 132 11.79 -6.59 -2.29
C PRO A 132 11.41 -6.16 -0.87
N ILE A 133 10.72 -7.06 -0.14
CA ILE A 133 10.41 -6.92 1.28
C ILE A 133 10.89 -8.22 1.92
N VAL A 134 12.00 -8.17 2.62
CA VAL A 134 12.78 -9.35 3.01
C VAL A 134 12.97 -9.42 4.51
N PHE A 135 12.82 -10.62 5.05
CA PHE A 135 13.21 -11.03 6.40
C PHE A 135 14.28 -12.11 6.26
N ASP A 136 15.45 -11.87 6.75
CA ASP A 136 16.60 -12.75 6.59
C ASP A 136 17.28 -13.00 7.95
N LYS A 137 17.24 -14.25 8.42
CA LYS A 137 17.84 -14.67 9.69
C LYS A 137 19.34 -14.75 9.64
N TYR A 138 19.94 -15.04 8.46
CA TYR A 138 21.41 -15.06 8.34
C TYR A 138 22.01 -13.66 8.44
N LYS A 139 21.28 -12.67 7.86
CA LYS A 139 21.68 -11.26 7.94
C LYS A 139 21.13 -10.58 9.19
N GLU A 140 20.33 -11.29 9.98
CA GLU A 140 19.65 -10.81 11.18
C GLU A 140 18.89 -9.50 10.95
N CYS A 141 18.31 -9.29 9.74
CA CYS A 141 17.65 -8.04 9.42
C CYS A 141 16.42 -8.19 8.52
N PHE A 142 15.59 -7.15 8.61
CA PHE A 142 14.51 -6.83 7.72
C PHE A 142 14.89 -5.62 6.88
N TRP A 143 14.54 -5.66 5.58
CA TRP A 143 14.57 -4.47 4.74
C TRP A 143 13.44 -4.48 3.71
N LYS A 144 13.03 -3.27 3.32
CA LYS A 144 12.03 -3.05 2.25
C LYS A 144 12.60 -2.03 1.28
N GLY A 145 12.93 -2.49 0.09
CA GLY A 145 13.54 -1.67 -0.95
C GLY A 145 14.45 -2.47 -1.86
N ARG A 146 14.89 -1.84 -2.94
CA ARG A 146 15.74 -2.50 -3.93
C ARG A 146 17.18 -2.66 -3.49
N LYS A 147 17.66 -1.74 -2.65
CA LYS A 147 18.99 -1.85 -2.05
C LYS A 147 18.90 -2.71 -0.80
N GLY A 148 19.72 -3.73 -0.73
CA GLY A 148 19.91 -4.57 0.46
C GLY A 148 20.95 -3.99 1.41
N PRO A 149 21.08 -4.58 2.62
CA PRO A 149 22.06 -4.11 3.61
C PRO A 149 23.52 -4.21 3.13
N ASP A 150 23.82 -5.14 2.22
CA ASP A 150 25.17 -5.32 1.67
C ASP A 150 25.53 -4.29 0.58
N GLU A 151 24.55 -3.54 0.10
CA GLU A 151 24.70 -2.57 -1.00
C GLU A 151 24.87 -1.12 -0.50
N VAL A 152 24.87 -0.92 0.83
CA VAL A 152 24.97 0.39 1.47
C VAL A 152 26.13 0.39 2.45
N ALA A 153 26.83 1.51 2.54
CA ALA A 153 27.93 1.66 3.51
C ALA A 153 27.40 1.74 4.96
N ASN A 154 26.20 2.27 5.14
CA ASN A 154 25.54 2.38 6.43
C ASN A 154 24.07 2.03 6.31
N THR A 155 23.59 1.08 7.11
CA THR A 155 22.18 0.64 7.14
C THR A 155 21.20 1.76 7.52
N ASN A 156 21.65 2.83 8.16
CA ASN A 156 20.85 4.03 8.42
C ASN A 156 20.39 4.76 7.15
N GLU A 157 21.02 4.50 6.01
CA GLU A 157 20.59 5.01 4.70
C GLU A 157 19.32 4.29 4.18
N LEU A 158 19.01 3.12 4.74
CA LEU A 158 17.83 2.35 4.40
C LEU A 158 16.62 2.84 5.20
N LYS A 159 15.68 3.52 4.54
CA LYS A 159 14.46 4.07 5.18
C LYS A 159 13.63 3.03 5.93
N ASN A 160 13.55 1.81 5.39
CA ASN A 160 12.75 0.72 5.92
C ASN A 160 13.66 -0.46 6.26
N PHE A 161 14.44 -0.29 7.30
CA PHE A 161 15.35 -1.28 7.82
C PHE A 161 15.11 -1.48 9.32
N ALA A 162 15.25 -2.73 9.78
CA ALA A 162 15.31 -3.08 11.20
C ALA A 162 16.20 -4.32 11.39
N SER A 163 16.96 -4.36 12.47
CA SER A 163 17.55 -5.60 12.96
C SER A 163 16.43 -6.52 13.47
N LEU A 164 16.49 -7.82 13.20
CA LEU A 164 15.45 -8.76 13.68
C LEU A 164 15.32 -8.80 15.20
N PRO A 165 16.40 -8.73 16.00
CA PRO A 165 16.31 -8.59 17.45
C PRO A 165 15.53 -7.36 17.92
N ASP A 166 15.60 -6.24 17.17
CA ASP A 166 14.89 -5.01 17.51
C ASP A 166 13.38 -5.07 17.23
N ILE A 167 12.92 -6.05 16.47
CA ILE A 167 11.50 -6.28 16.24
C ILE A 167 10.90 -6.84 17.53
N TYR A 168 9.95 -6.10 18.09
CA TYR A 168 9.24 -6.49 19.32
C TYR A 168 7.98 -7.30 19.01
N ALA A 169 7.15 -6.79 18.09
CA ALA A 169 5.88 -7.40 17.73
C ALA A 169 5.51 -7.12 16.27
N LEU A 170 4.55 -7.88 15.77
CA LEU A 170 3.81 -7.60 14.54
C LEU A 170 2.46 -6.98 14.89
N GLN A 171 2.02 -6.00 14.11
CA GLN A 171 0.74 -5.31 14.32
C GLN A 171 -0.08 -5.33 13.04
N ILE A 172 -1.34 -5.80 13.11
CA ILE A 172 -2.32 -5.67 12.04
C ILE A 172 -3.33 -4.59 12.44
N ILE A 173 -3.53 -3.62 11.55
CA ILE A 173 -4.53 -2.57 11.71
C ILE A 173 -5.37 -2.43 10.44
N SER A 174 -6.58 -1.85 10.58
CA SER A 174 -7.44 -1.53 9.45
C SER A 174 -7.53 -0.03 9.25
N GLU A 175 -7.62 0.38 7.99
CA GLU A 175 -7.89 1.75 7.56
C GLU A 175 -9.12 1.77 6.67
N LEU A 176 -10.04 2.70 6.94
CA LEU A 176 -11.13 3.00 6.01
C LEU A 176 -10.64 4.04 5.00
N CYS A 177 -10.40 3.60 3.79
CA CYS A 177 -10.04 4.46 2.67
C CYS A 177 -11.32 4.97 2.00
N THR A 178 -11.55 6.29 2.02
CA THR A 178 -12.74 6.92 1.45
C THR A 178 -12.38 7.69 0.21
N ALA A 179 -13.02 7.39 -0.92
CA ALA A 179 -13.04 8.18 -2.13
C ALA A 179 -14.41 8.83 -2.32
N LYS A 180 -14.55 9.71 -3.31
CA LYS A 180 -15.78 10.50 -3.52
C LYS A 180 -17.04 9.64 -3.61
N ASP A 181 -16.96 8.49 -4.28
CA ASP A 181 -18.11 7.63 -4.59
C ASP A 181 -17.95 6.19 -4.09
N SER A 182 -16.89 5.88 -3.35
CA SER A 182 -16.63 4.54 -2.83
C SER A 182 -15.80 4.57 -1.55
N SER A 183 -15.98 3.56 -0.73
CA SER A 183 -15.14 3.33 0.45
C SER A 183 -14.75 1.85 0.52
N TYR A 184 -13.56 1.57 0.99
CA TYR A 184 -13.07 0.21 1.21
C TYR A 184 -12.15 0.16 2.42
N TYR A 185 -12.02 -1.02 3.00
CA TYR A 185 -11.03 -1.25 4.04
C TYR A 185 -9.71 -1.72 3.42
N SER A 186 -8.63 -1.07 3.80
CA SER A 186 -7.27 -1.57 3.64
C SER A 186 -6.75 -2.06 4.98
N TYR A 187 -5.81 -2.99 4.94
CA TYR A 187 -5.23 -3.61 6.13
C TYR A 187 -3.72 -3.52 6.04
N GLU A 188 -3.14 -3.02 7.09
CA GLU A 188 -1.72 -2.74 7.21
C GLU A 188 -1.08 -3.76 8.15
N LEU A 189 0.04 -4.37 7.72
CA LEU A 189 0.93 -5.14 8.58
C LEU A 189 2.15 -4.28 8.90
N ASN A 190 2.39 -4.05 10.18
CA ASN A 190 3.53 -3.28 10.68
C ASN A 190 4.45 -4.12 11.54
N LEU A 191 5.74 -3.80 11.52
CA LEU A 191 6.68 -4.15 12.57
C LEU A 191 6.58 -3.09 13.66
N VAL A 192 6.52 -3.53 14.90
CA VAL A 192 6.69 -2.69 16.08
C VAL A 192 8.08 -2.95 16.62
N LEU A 193 8.91 -1.93 16.76
CA LEU A 193 10.26 -2.05 17.31
C LEU A 193 10.26 -1.85 18.82
N THR A 194 11.32 -2.30 19.47
CA THR A 194 11.52 -2.18 20.92
C THR A 194 11.46 -0.74 21.44
N ASN A 195 11.77 0.23 20.58
CA ASN A 195 11.68 1.67 20.88
C ASN A 195 10.30 2.28 20.56
N GLY A 196 9.29 1.46 20.25
CA GLY A 196 7.94 1.90 19.90
C GLY A 196 7.77 2.43 18.46
N ARG A 197 8.85 2.54 17.66
CA ARG A 197 8.76 2.92 16.25
C ARG A 197 8.05 1.82 15.47
N ARG A 198 7.22 2.21 14.51
CA ARG A 198 6.53 1.26 13.62
C ARG A 198 7.06 1.40 12.19
N ILE A 199 7.20 0.27 11.50
CA ILE A 199 7.60 0.21 10.10
C ILE A 199 6.52 -0.54 9.33
N ASN A 200 5.92 0.10 8.32
CA ASN A 200 4.97 -0.53 7.44
C ASN A 200 5.64 -1.59 6.56
N VAL A 201 5.13 -2.81 6.62
CA VAL A 201 5.58 -3.95 5.79
C VAL A 201 4.79 -4.00 4.50
N VAL A 202 3.48 -4.24 4.59
CA VAL A 202 2.57 -4.33 3.45
C VAL A 202 1.20 -3.77 3.79
N ASP A 203 0.49 -3.32 2.74
CA ASP A 203 -0.91 -2.91 2.79
C ASP A 203 -1.68 -3.65 1.71
N HIS A 204 -2.83 -4.25 2.06
CA HIS A 204 -3.72 -4.81 1.06
C HIS A 204 -5.15 -5.07 1.57
N GLY A 205 -6.11 -5.20 0.63
CA GLY A 205 -7.54 -5.29 0.93
C GLY A 205 -8.03 -6.66 1.42
N ASN A 206 -7.18 -7.69 1.57
CA ASN A 206 -7.62 -9.04 1.96
C ASN A 206 -7.10 -9.42 3.34
N ILE A 207 -7.92 -9.18 4.37
CA ILE A 207 -7.56 -9.47 5.77
C ILE A 207 -7.29 -10.97 6.03
N LYS A 208 -8.04 -11.87 5.39
CA LYS A 208 -7.85 -13.32 5.61
C LYS A 208 -6.45 -13.75 5.18
N CYS A 209 -6.02 -13.31 4.00
CA CYS A 209 -4.67 -13.59 3.52
C CYS A 209 -3.61 -12.89 4.37
N LEU A 210 -3.84 -11.65 4.80
CA LEU A 210 -2.89 -10.92 5.64
C LEU A 210 -2.67 -11.60 6.99
N ARG A 211 -3.74 -12.10 7.61
CA ARG A 211 -3.65 -12.87 8.87
C ARG A 211 -2.80 -14.13 8.73
N VAL A 212 -2.98 -14.88 7.63
CA VAL A 212 -2.17 -16.07 7.36
C VAL A 212 -0.70 -15.69 7.16
N ASP A 213 -0.44 -14.69 6.32
CA ASP A 213 0.92 -14.22 6.06
C ASP A 213 1.58 -13.69 7.36
N ALA A 214 0.84 -12.93 8.17
CA ALA A 214 1.33 -12.39 9.45
C ALA A 214 1.58 -13.48 10.52
N GLN A 215 0.72 -14.49 10.59
CA GLN A 215 0.91 -15.62 11.50
C GLN A 215 2.16 -16.42 11.14
N THR A 216 2.37 -16.69 9.86
CA THR A 216 3.59 -17.36 9.37
C THR A 216 4.84 -16.53 9.71
N LEU A 217 4.78 -15.21 9.50
CA LEU A 217 5.88 -14.32 9.84
C LEU A 217 6.14 -14.25 11.34
N SER A 218 5.08 -14.21 12.17
CA SER A 218 5.14 -14.25 13.63
C SER A 218 5.87 -15.49 14.13
N GLN A 219 5.50 -16.66 13.60
CA GLN A 219 6.17 -17.93 13.92
C GLN A 219 7.62 -17.94 13.47
N PHE A 220 7.91 -17.47 12.27
CA PHE A 220 9.26 -17.36 11.74
C PHE A 220 10.14 -16.48 12.63
N LEU A 221 9.65 -15.32 13.06
CA LEU A 221 10.42 -14.37 13.89
C LEU A 221 10.42 -14.73 15.38
N GLY A 222 9.50 -15.59 15.83
CA GLY A 222 9.27 -15.84 17.27
C GLY A 222 8.77 -14.60 18.01
N LYS A 223 7.95 -13.77 17.34
CA LYS A 223 7.44 -12.49 17.88
C LYS A 223 5.92 -12.49 17.97
N PRO A 224 5.32 -11.83 18.96
CA PRO A 224 3.87 -11.78 19.10
C PRO A 224 3.21 -11.05 17.92
N LEU A 225 1.99 -11.49 17.59
CA LEU A 225 1.13 -10.83 16.60
C LEU A 225 -0.05 -10.16 17.31
N TRP A 226 -0.18 -8.87 17.12
CA TRP A 226 -1.28 -8.04 17.62
C TRP A 226 -2.24 -7.71 16.47
N ASP A 227 -3.44 -8.24 16.54
CA ASP A 227 -4.47 -8.05 15.52
C ASP A 227 -5.57 -7.13 16.06
N ALA A 228 -5.62 -5.90 15.57
CA ALA A 228 -6.64 -4.91 15.92
C ALA A 228 -7.88 -4.94 15.01
N VAL A 229 -7.96 -5.93 14.10
CA VAL A 229 -9.07 -6.03 13.15
C VAL A 229 -10.13 -6.97 13.70
N LEU A 230 -11.18 -6.41 14.26
CA LEU A 230 -12.37 -7.10 14.80
C LEU A 230 -13.31 -7.58 13.70
#